data_1123e7edeb917c5f3761dab42228c674
#
_entry.id   1123e7edeb917c5f3761dab42228c674
#
_cell.length_a   1.000
_cell.length_b   1.000
_cell.length_c   1.000
_cell.angle_alpha   90.00
_cell.angle_beta   90.00
_cell.angle_gamma   90.00
#
_symmetry.space_group_name_H-M   'P 1'
#
loop_
_entity.id
_entity.type
_entity.pdbx_description
1 polymer ?
#
loop_
_entity_poly.entity_id
_entity_poly.type
_entity_poly.pdbx_seq_one_letter_code
_entity_poly.pdbx_strand_id
1 'polypeptide(L)'
;LDPALTTGLPESNAELELFEGLTRIDKNGIPQPALAEKWEISSDGMTYRFYLREGICWSDGTPITADDFVYSWKRVLDPNTASQNAYMLFVLKNGEAYNSEEAAADDVGVRAIDERTLEVQLGEPAVYFLGLTSFHAFYPVPKHIVEVNPETWAGSDKNIVSCGPYILKKWIHSSEIIMMKNDNYWNKDNVKSPCIVMPISESAATRVNFLESGNADIVDEPPSADEARLRDLGLYKPYPMLGTIYYV
;
A
#
# COMPACT_ATOMS: atom_id res chain seq x y z
N LEU A 1 6.65 -0.89 -9.05
CA LEU A 1 5.77 -1.27 -7.94
C LEU A 1 6.53 -1.30 -6.60
N ASP A 2 7.29 -0.23 -6.33
CA ASP A 2 7.98 -0.04 -5.04
C ASP A 2 7.14 0.94 -4.20
N PRO A 3 6.52 0.51 -3.09
CA PRO A 3 5.65 1.36 -2.27
C PRO A 3 6.31 2.65 -1.76
N ALA A 4 7.65 2.67 -1.62
CA ALA A 4 8.37 3.87 -1.24
C ALA A 4 8.48 4.90 -2.37
N LEU A 5 8.39 4.49 -3.63
CA LEU A 5 8.66 5.33 -4.81
C LEU A 5 7.41 5.60 -5.66
N THR A 6 6.33 4.87 -5.43
CA THR A 6 5.09 5.00 -6.20
C THR A 6 4.42 6.35 -5.96
N THR A 7 4.03 7.00 -7.06
CA THR A 7 3.32 8.29 -7.05
C THR A 7 2.06 8.28 -7.92
N GLY A 8 1.88 7.26 -8.76
CA GLY A 8 0.75 7.15 -9.69
C GLY A 8 -0.39 6.29 -9.16
N LEU A 9 -1.62 6.61 -9.57
CA LEU A 9 -2.81 5.82 -9.22
C LEU A 9 -2.77 4.38 -9.78
N PRO A 10 -2.33 4.13 -11.04
CA PRO A 10 -2.30 2.76 -11.58
C PRO A 10 -1.36 1.84 -10.79
N GLU A 11 -0.19 2.34 -10.38
CA GLU A 11 0.77 1.60 -9.57
C GLU A 11 0.21 1.38 -8.16
N SER A 12 -0.38 2.41 -7.55
CA SER A 12 -1.02 2.29 -6.23
C SER A 12 -2.13 1.25 -6.23
N ASN A 13 -2.95 1.18 -7.28
CA ASN A 13 -4.00 0.17 -7.41
C ASN A 13 -3.42 -1.25 -7.46
N ALA A 14 -2.29 -1.45 -8.15
CA ALA A 14 -1.63 -2.76 -8.16
C ALA A 14 -0.99 -3.08 -6.79
N GLU A 15 -0.44 -2.09 -6.11
CA GLU A 15 0.18 -2.26 -4.78
C GLU A 15 -0.83 -2.58 -3.69
N LEU A 16 -2.07 -2.07 -3.76
CA LEU A 16 -3.16 -2.45 -2.85
C LEU A 16 -3.48 -3.95 -2.89
N GLU A 17 -3.22 -4.60 -4.02
CA GLU A 17 -3.44 -6.03 -4.20
C GLU A 17 -2.19 -6.86 -3.85
N LEU A 18 -1.01 -6.29 -4.03
CA LEU A 18 0.27 -6.98 -3.79
C LEU A 18 0.75 -6.84 -2.34
N PHE A 19 0.41 -5.75 -1.66
CA PHE A 19 0.86 -5.44 -0.30
C PHE A 19 -0.32 -5.15 0.63
N GLU A 20 -0.05 -5.13 1.92
CA GLU A 20 -1.00 -4.74 2.95
C GLU A 20 -0.28 -3.99 4.07
N GLY A 21 -0.94 -2.98 4.66
CA GLY A 21 -0.41 -2.20 5.77
C GLY A 21 -0.69 -2.82 7.14
N LEU A 22 -0.36 -2.09 8.20
CA LEU A 22 -0.78 -2.45 9.56
C LEU A 22 -2.30 -2.44 9.69
N THR A 23 -2.94 -1.46 9.03
CA THR A 23 -4.39 -1.31 8.95
C THR A 23 -4.84 -1.30 7.49
N ARG A 24 -6.15 -1.41 7.28
CA ARG A 24 -6.83 -1.16 6.01
C ARG A 24 -8.08 -0.33 6.25
N ILE A 25 -8.51 0.43 5.28
CA ILE A 25 -9.72 1.25 5.38
C ILE A 25 -10.93 0.43 4.92
N ASP A 26 -11.99 0.45 5.71
CA ASP A 26 -13.26 -0.15 5.32
C ASP A 26 -14.08 0.78 4.41
N LYS A 27 -15.23 0.30 3.93
CA LYS A 27 -16.15 1.06 3.06
C LYS A 27 -16.71 2.36 3.68
N ASN A 28 -16.52 2.58 4.99
CA ASN A 28 -16.96 3.76 5.71
C ASN A 28 -15.78 4.72 6.00
N GLY A 29 -14.58 4.43 5.52
CA GLY A 29 -13.39 5.21 5.81
C GLY A 29 -12.78 4.95 7.19
N ILE A 30 -13.12 3.83 7.84
CA ILE A 30 -12.67 3.51 9.20
C ILE A 30 -11.52 2.51 9.14
N PRO A 31 -10.36 2.80 9.80
CA PRO A 31 -9.24 1.86 9.89
C PRO A 31 -9.67 0.55 10.59
N GLN A 32 -9.37 -0.57 9.95
CA GLN A 32 -9.60 -1.92 10.44
C GLN A 32 -8.27 -2.67 10.58
N PRO A 33 -8.19 -3.68 11.45
CA PRO A 33 -7.03 -4.54 11.56
C PRO A 33 -6.67 -5.22 10.21
N ALA A 34 -5.37 -5.16 9.85
CA ALA A 34 -4.82 -5.81 8.67
C ALA A 34 -3.64 -6.71 9.06
N LEU A 35 -2.38 -6.41 8.72
CA LEU A 35 -1.23 -7.17 9.23
C LEU A 35 -1.07 -7.04 10.76
N ALA A 36 -1.48 -5.91 11.35
CA ALA A 36 -1.70 -5.84 12.79
C ALA A 36 -3.08 -6.42 13.16
N GLU A 37 -3.13 -7.31 14.14
CA GLU A 37 -4.40 -7.82 14.66
C GLU A 37 -5.09 -6.85 15.62
N LYS A 38 -4.29 -6.01 16.28
CA LYS A 38 -4.75 -4.97 17.24
C LYS A 38 -3.66 -3.94 17.47
N TRP A 39 -4.04 -2.84 18.12
CA TRP A 39 -3.11 -1.82 18.59
C TRP A 39 -3.57 -1.21 19.89
N GLU A 40 -2.63 -0.57 20.59
CA GLU A 40 -2.84 0.23 21.79
C GLU A 40 -2.35 1.65 21.53
N ILE A 41 -3.01 2.63 22.13
CA ILE A 41 -2.66 4.05 22.00
C ILE A 41 -2.46 4.59 23.43
N SER A 42 -1.35 5.28 23.67
CA SER A 42 -1.10 5.94 24.94
C SER A 42 -2.14 7.06 25.19
N SER A 43 -2.33 7.42 26.47
CA SER A 43 -3.32 8.41 26.87
C SER A 43 -3.08 9.81 26.29
N ASP A 44 -1.85 10.13 25.93
CA ASP A 44 -1.46 11.37 25.27
C ASP A 44 -1.58 11.32 23.72
N GLY A 45 -1.93 10.15 23.16
CA GLY A 45 -2.06 9.96 21.73
C GLY A 45 -0.74 9.96 20.95
N MET A 46 0.39 9.91 21.66
CA MET A 46 1.73 10.03 21.05
C MET A 46 2.38 8.69 20.74
N THR A 47 2.02 7.62 21.45
CA THR A 47 2.64 6.30 21.29
C THR A 47 1.61 5.29 20.86
N TYR A 48 1.90 4.60 19.76
CA TYR A 48 1.10 3.49 19.24
C TYR A 48 1.91 2.22 19.36
N ARG A 49 1.27 1.13 19.81
CA ARG A 49 1.87 -0.19 19.86
C ARG A 49 1.00 -1.13 19.06
N PHE A 50 1.52 -1.60 17.93
CA PHE A 50 0.85 -2.53 17.04
C PHE A 50 1.32 -3.95 17.33
N TYR A 51 0.37 -4.89 17.36
CA TYR A 51 0.64 -6.31 17.53
C TYR A 51 0.35 -7.01 16.20
N LEU A 52 1.39 -7.53 15.57
CA LEU A 52 1.28 -8.24 14.30
C LEU A 52 0.58 -9.59 14.51
N ARG A 53 -0.16 -10.03 13.50
CA ARG A 53 -0.78 -11.35 13.49
C ARG A 53 0.27 -12.45 13.59
N GLU A 54 -0.12 -13.57 14.15
CA GLU A 54 0.71 -14.77 14.14
C GLU A 54 0.72 -15.43 12.77
N GLY A 55 1.90 -15.92 12.35
CA GLY A 55 2.06 -16.69 11.12
C GLY A 55 1.91 -15.91 9.82
N ILE A 56 1.96 -14.57 9.86
CA ILE A 56 2.03 -13.77 8.62
C ILE A 56 3.38 -13.97 7.96
N CYS A 57 3.34 -14.11 6.64
CA CYS A 57 4.56 -14.30 5.86
C CYS A 57 4.46 -13.62 4.49
N TRP A 58 5.61 -13.37 3.92
CA TRP A 58 5.78 -12.96 2.55
C TRP A 58 5.35 -14.07 1.59
N SER A 59 5.15 -13.73 0.31
CA SER A 59 4.74 -14.69 -0.73
C SER A 59 5.76 -15.80 -0.98
N ASP A 60 7.00 -15.61 -0.59
CA ASP A 60 8.08 -16.60 -0.63
C ASP A 60 8.12 -17.50 0.62
N GLY A 61 7.25 -17.25 1.61
CA GLY A 61 7.15 -17.99 2.88
C GLY A 61 8.02 -17.45 4.00
N THR A 62 8.84 -16.43 3.77
CA THR A 62 9.63 -15.77 4.84
C THR A 62 8.68 -15.06 5.84
N PRO A 63 8.86 -15.21 7.16
CA PRO A 63 8.04 -14.51 8.15
C PRO A 63 8.11 -12.99 7.99
N ILE A 64 6.98 -12.31 8.19
CA ILE A 64 6.91 -10.85 8.30
C ILE A 64 7.05 -10.49 9.77
N THR A 65 7.95 -9.57 10.06
CA THR A 65 8.26 -9.12 11.42
C THR A 65 8.08 -7.62 11.58
N ALA A 66 8.12 -7.15 12.82
CA ALA A 66 8.11 -5.71 13.12
C ALA A 66 9.35 -5.00 12.54
N ASP A 67 10.47 -5.70 12.38
CA ASP A 67 11.68 -5.14 11.75
C ASP A 67 11.48 -4.82 10.26
N ASP A 68 10.61 -5.54 9.54
CA ASP A 68 10.29 -5.19 8.14
C ASP A 68 9.61 -3.82 8.05
N PHE A 69 8.74 -3.48 9.02
CA PHE A 69 8.12 -2.16 9.10
C PHE A 69 9.13 -1.08 9.47
N VAL A 70 10.00 -1.34 10.46
CA VAL A 70 11.07 -0.41 10.85
C VAL A 70 11.97 -0.11 9.65
N TYR A 71 12.40 -1.15 8.95
CA TYR A 71 13.21 -1.02 7.74
C TYR A 71 12.51 -0.19 6.67
N SER A 72 11.25 -0.54 6.36
CA SER A 72 10.49 0.10 5.29
C SER A 72 10.25 1.58 5.54
N TRP A 73 9.86 1.94 6.76
CA TRP A 73 9.58 3.34 7.10
C TRP A 73 10.85 4.19 7.15
N LYS A 74 11.94 3.65 7.69
CA LYS A 74 13.25 4.32 7.63
C LYS A 74 13.73 4.47 6.20
N ARG A 75 13.48 3.49 5.32
CA ARG A 75 13.81 3.55 3.89
C ARG A 75 13.01 4.65 3.16
N VAL A 76 11.71 4.80 3.44
CA VAL A 76 10.90 5.90 2.88
C VAL A 76 11.43 7.26 3.31
N LEU A 77 11.88 7.38 4.56
CA LEU A 77 12.43 8.61 5.13
C LEU A 77 13.89 8.88 4.73
N ASP A 78 14.62 7.86 4.23
CA ASP A 78 16.01 8.03 3.82
C ASP A 78 16.10 8.99 2.62
N PRO A 79 16.84 10.11 2.72
CA PRO A 79 17.00 11.06 1.62
C PRO A 79 17.57 10.42 0.36
N ASN A 80 18.39 9.36 0.48
CA ASN A 80 18.92 8.61 -0.66
C ASN A 80 17.86 7.81 -1.41
N THR A 81 16.77 7.43 -0.77
CA THR A 81 15.62 6.79 -1.42
C THR A 81 14.85 7.81 -2.28
N ALA A 82 14.94 9.09 -1.95
CA ALA A 82 14.26 10.18 -2.65
C ALA A 82 12.75 9.96 -2.83
N SER A 83 12.10 9.38 -1.82
CA SER A 83 10.65 9.13 -1.83
C SER A 83 9.87 10.45 -1.85
N GLN A 84 9.01 10.62 -2.84
CA GLN A 84 8.09 11.76 -2.89
C GLN A 84 7.00 11.70 -1.81
N ASN A 85 6.81 10.54 -1.16
CA ASN A 85 5.85 10.33 -0.09
C ASN A 85 6.46 10.42 1.31
N ALA A 86 7.75 10.74 1.44
CA ALA A 86 8.44 10.84 2.74
C ALA A 86 7.72 11.77 3.72
N TYR A 87 7.14 12.87 3.22
CA TYR A 87 6.38 13.83 4.03
C TYR A 87 5.22 13.22 4.81
N MET A 88 4.65 12.12 4.36
CA MET A 88 3.58 11.42 5.07
C MET A 88 4.07 10.77 6.38
N LEU A 89 5.35 10.43 6.43
CA LEU A 89 5.99 9.83 7.60
C LEU A 89 6.62 10.89 8.54
N PHE A 90 6.51 12.19 8.21
CA PHE A 90 6.97 13.28 9.11
C PHE A 90 6.14 13.36 10.39
N VAL A 91 4.97 12.71 10.42
CA VAL A 91 4.19 12.50 11.64
C VAL A 91 4.95 11.70 12.72
N LEU A 92 5.93 10.90 12.32
CA LEU A 92 6.81 10.17 13.23
C LEU A 92 7.80 11.14 13.91
N LYS A 93 8.07 10.91 15.18
CA LYS A 93 9.12 11.66 15.89
C LYS A 93 10.41 11.58 15.09
N ASN A 94 11.04 12.73 14.88
CA ASN A 94 12.26 12.90 14.09
C ASN A 94 12.18 12.41 12.63
N GLY A 95 10.99 12.15 12.09
CA GLY A 95 10.83 11.70 10.70
C GLY A 95 11.32 12.76 9.70
N GLU A 96 10.88 14.01 9.85
CA GLU A 96 11.34 15.13 9.02
C GLU A 96 12.82 15.42 9.22
N ALA A 97 13.30 15.43 10.49
CA ALA A 97 14.69 15.69 10.80
C ALA A 97 15.63 14.64 10.18
N TYR A 98 15.23 13.35 10.19
CA TYR A 98 16.01 12.32 9.51
C TYR A 98 16.00 12.50 7.99
N ASN A 99 14.87 12.81 7.39
CA ASN A 99 14.76 13.05 5.96
C ASN A 99 15.57 14.29 5.51
N SER A 100 15.76 15.25 6.39
CA SER A 100 16.56 16.46 6.18
C SER A 100 18.03 16.34 6.60
N GLU A 101 18.49 15.13 6.95
CA GLU A 101 19.86 14.83 7.44
C GLU A 101 20.22 15.54 8.77
N GLU A 102 19.23 15.96 9.56
CA GLU A 102 19.41 16.62 10.86
C GLU A 102 19.34 15.65 12.05
N ALA A 103 18.92 14.40 11.83
CA ALA A 103 18.85 13.34 12.82
C ALA A 103 19.33 12.00 12.24
N ALA A 104 19.72 11.07 13.11
CA ALA A 104 20.07 9.72 12.68
C ALA A 104 18.82 8.84 12.46
N ALA A 105 18.94 7.81 11.64
CA ALA A 105 17.85 6.84 11.39
C ALA A 105 17.35 6.17 12.69
N ASP A 106 18.22 6.00 13.69
CA ASP A 106 17.86 5.39 14.97
C ASP A 106 17.10 6.33 15.92
N ASP A 107 17.07 7.63 15.61
CA ASP A 107 16.29 8.62 16.36
C ASP A 107 14.83 8.70 15.88
N VAL A 108 14.51 8.08 14.73
CA VAL A 108 13.13 8.04 14.20
C VAL A 108 12.24 7.24 15.15
N GLY A 109 11.07 7.78 15.44
CA GLY A 109 10.09 7.21 16.37
C GLY A 109 9.43 5.92 15.89
N VAL A 110 10.20 4.93 15.43
CA VAL A 110 9.73 3.60 15.06
C VAL A 110 10.74 2.53 15.49
N ARG A 111 10.27 1.51 16.22
CA ARG A 111 11.13 0.40 16.65
C ARG A 111 10.36 -0.92 16.79
N ALA A 112 11.02 -2.02 16.55
CA ALA A 112 10.55 -3.34 16.93
C ALA A 112 10.88 -3.57 18.42
N ILE A 113 9.88 -3.94 19.21
CA ILE A 113 10.05 -4.36 20.61
C ILE A 113 10.41 -5.85 20.64
N ASP A 114 9.76 -6.62 19.77
CA ASP A 114 10.00 -8.01 19.47
C ASP A 114 9.55 -8.29 18.02
N GLU A 115 9.63 -9.54 17.57
CA GLU A 115 9.28 -9.91 16.18
C GLU A 115 7.85 -9.52 15.78
N ARG A 116 6.92 -9.41 16.73
CA ARG A 116 5.50 -9.14 16.47
C ARG A 116 4.99 -7.82 17.08
N THR A 117 5.82 -7.09 17.76
CA THR A 117 5.41 -5.84 18.43
C THR A 117 6.16 -4.66 17.86
N LEU A 118 5.45 -3.81 17.13
CA LEU A 118 5.96 -2.56 16.59
C LEU A 118 5.51 -1.40 17.49
N GLU A 119 6.45 -0.62 18.00
CA GLU A 119 6.17 0.61 18.74
C GLU A 119 6.50 1.82 17.87
N VAL A 120 5.55 2.75 17.83
CA VAL A 120 5.64 3.98 17.04
C VAL A 120 5.44 5.17 17.96
N GLN A 121 6.35 6.13 17.92
CA GLN A 121 6.25 7.40 18.62
C GLN A 121 6.02 8.52 17.60
N LEU A 122 4.97 9.30 17.77
CA LEU A 122 4.67 10.47 16.95
C LEU A 122 5.40 11.72 17.48
N GLY A 123 5.63 12.68 16.59
CA GLY A 123 6.11 14.01 16.96
C GLY A 123 5.04 14.84 17.66
N GLU A 124 3.80 14.70 17.23
CA GLU A 124 2.60 15.34 17.76
C GLU A 124 1.41 14.38 17.71
N PRO A 125 0.36 14.56 18.54
CA PRO A 125 -0.82 13.71 18.47
C PRO A 125 -1.52 13.82 17.11
N ALA A 126 -1.72 12.68 16.42
CA ALA A 126 -2.33 12.63 15.09
C ALA A 126 -3.48 11.61 15.06
N VAL A 127 -4.71 12.09 15.17
CA VAL A 127 -5.92 11.22 15.15
C VAL A 127 -6.10 10.44 13.86
N TYR A 128 -5.49 10.90 12.76
CA TYR A 128 -5.53 10.28 11.44
C TYR A 128 -4.42 9.25 11.21
N PHE A 129 -3.51 9.05 12.18
CA PHE A 129 -2.34 8.18 12.01
C PHE A 129 -2.70 6.74 11.63
N LEU A 130 -3.73 6.17 12.24
CA LEU A 130 -4.20 4.82 11.86
C LEU A 130 -4.65 4.75 10.38
N GLY A 131 -5.19 5.83 9.83
CA GLY A 131 -5.50 5.92 8.41
C GLY A 131 -4.25 5.91 7.54
N LEU A 132 -3.18 6.60 7.97
CA LEU A 132 -1.91 6.61 7.24
C LEU A 132 -1.28 5.22 7.17
N THR A 133 -1.41 4.39 8.21
CA THR A 133 -0.84 3.03 8.23
C THR A 133 -1.50 2.06 7.24
N SER A 134 -2.54 2.50 6.52
CA SER A 134 -3.15 1.79 5.40
C SER A 134 -2.68 2.29 4.02
N PHE A 135 -1.87 3.33 3.97
CA PHE A 135 -1.37 3.92 2.72
C PHE A 135 -0.05 3.27 2.29
N HIS A 136 0.20 3.16 0.99
CA HIS A 136 1.33 2.39 0.45
C HIS A 136 2.69 2.84 1.00
N ALA A 137 2.91 4.13 1.27
CA ALA A 137 4.16 4.59 1.88
C ALA A 137 4.45 3.98 3.28
N PHE A 138 3.43 3.44 3.94
CA PHE A 138 3.56 2.74 5.23
C PHE A 138 3.56 1.21 5.10
N TYR A 139 3.51 0.66 3.87
CA TYR A 139 3.57 -0.79 3.68
C TYR A 139 4.95 -1.34 4.01
N PRO A 140 5.02 -2.55 4.56
CA PRO A 140 6.29 -3.25 4.69
C PRO A 140 6.79 -3.67 3.30
N VAL A 141 8.11 -3.66 3.13
CA VAL A 141 8.78 -4.24 1.98
C VAL A 141 9.74 -5.35 2.43
N PRO A 142 9.95 -6.39 1.63
CA PRO A 142 10.75 -7.56 2.01
C PRO A 142 12.24 -7.18 2.09
N LYS A 143 12.71 -6.82 3.28
CA LYS A 143 14.09 -6.39 3.54
C LYS A 143 15.11 -7.32 2.90
N HIS A 144 14.93 -8.64 3.06
CA HIS A 144 15.83 -9.68 2.53
C HIS A 144 15.94 -9.70 1.00
N ILE A 145 14.96 -9.14 0.28
CA ILE A 145 14.97 -9.00 -1.18
C ILE A 145 15.52 -7.62 -1.57
N VAL A 146 15.05 -6.57 -0.89
CA VAL A 146 15.41 -5.18 -1.20
C VAL A 146 16.90 -4.93 -1.01
N GLU A 147 17.50 -5.45 0.07
CA GLU A 147 18.93 -5.27 0.34
C GLU A 147 19.84 -5.97 -0.69
N VAL A 148 19.36 -7.05 -1.30
CA VAL A 148 20.12 -7.78 -2.35
C VAL A 148 19.99 -7.09 -3.70
N ASN A 149 18.83 -6.50 -4.00
CA ASN A 149 18.51 -5.91 -5.30
C ASN A 149 17.81 -4.54 -5.17
N PRO A 150 18.43 -3.55 -4.53
CA PRO A 150 17.75 -2.31 -4.11
C PRO A 150 17.11 -1.53 -5.27
N GLU A 151 17.68 -1.58 -6.47
CA GLU A 151 17.20 -0.84 -7.64
C GLU A 151 16.17 -1.62 -8.48
N THR A 152 16.14 -2.95 -8.37
CA THR A 152 15.39 -3.80 -9.32
C THR A 152 14.41 -4.75 -8.67
N TRP A 153 14.32 -4.80 -7.34
CA TRP A 153 13.49 -5.75 -6.60
C TRP A 153 12.00 -5.68 -6.98
N ALA A 154 11.49 -4.49 -7.28
CA ALA A 154 10.09 -4.23 -7.63
C ALA A 154 9.89 -3.85 -9.12
N GLY A 155 10.92 -4.03 -9.95
CA GLY A 155 10.90 -3.65 -11.37
C GLY A 155 10.37 -4.72 -12.33
N SER A 156 10.16 -5.95 -11.86
CA SER A 156 9.67 -7.05 -12.69
C SER A 156 8.93 -8.10 -11.89
N ASP A 157 8.17 -8.95 -12.60
CA ASP A 157 7.45 -10.10 -12.04
C ASP A 157 8.34 -11.20 -11.47
N LYS A 158 9.65 -11.14 -11.70
CA LYS A 158 10.59 -12.18 -11.26
C LYS A 158 11.13 -11.95 -9.85
N ASN A 159 11.19 -10.71 -9.41
CA ASN A 159 11.89 -10.32 -8.20
C ASN A 159 10.97 -9.86 -7.08
N ILE A 160 9.74 -9.47 -7.41
CA ILE A 160 8.82 -8.92 -6.43
C ILE A 160 8.29 -10.00 -5.50
N VAL A 161 8.47 -9.77 -4.21
CA VAL A 161 7.91 -10.56 -3.12
C VAL A 161 6.91 -9.67 -2.38
N SER A 162 5.71 -10.17 -2.14
CA SER A 162 4.57 -9.39 -1.67
C SER A 162 3.94 -10.01 -0.42
N CYS A 163 3.09 -9.26 0.28
CA CYS A 163 2.41 -9.73 1.50
C CYS A 163 0.89 -9.60 1.43
N GLY A 164 0.37 -9.08 0.33
CA GLY A 164 -1.06 -8.84 0.11
C GLY A 164 -1.81 -10.07 -0.40
N PRO A 165 -3.10 -9.88 -0.77
CA PRO A 165 -4.00 -10.94 -1.22
C PRO A 165 -3.56 -11.59 -2.53
N TYR A 166 -2.72 -10.94 -3.32
CA TYR A 166 -2.25 -11.46 -4.60
C TYR A 166 -0.72 -11.40 -4.73
N ILE A 167 -0.19 -12.21 -5.64
CA ILE A 167 1.21 -12.23 -6.08
C ILE A 167 1.29 -11.82 -7.55
N LEU A 168 2.35 -11.10 -7.91
CA LEU A 168 2.61 -10.71 -9.28
C LEU A 168 3.04 -11.95 -10.08
N LYS A 169 2.24 -12.32 -11.09
CA LYS A 169 2.51 -13.48 -11.95
C LYS A 169 3.16 -13.10 -13.26
N LYS A 170 2.77 -11.95 -13.80
CA LYS A 170 3.26 -11.46 -15.09
C LYS A 170 3.13 -9.95 -15.15
N TRP A 171 4.11 -9.29 -15.66
CA TRP A 171 4.08 -7.86 -15.95
C TRP A 171 4.69 -7.57 -17.32
N ILE A 172 3.86 -7.17 -18.25
CA ILE A 172 4.27 -6.62 -19.54
C ILE A 172 4.07 -5.12 -19.45
N HIS A 173 5.18 -4.39 -19.32
CA HIS A 173 5.15 -2.94 -19.21
C HIS A 173 4.32 -2.32 -20.34
N SER A 174 3.52 -1.31 -20.00
CA SER A 174 2.60 -0.61 -20.91
C SER A 174 1.51 -1.49 -21.58
N SER A 175 1.31 -2.72 -21.11
CA SER A 175 0.33 -3.66 -21.69
C SER A 175 -0.59 -4.28 -20.64
N GLU A 176 -0.05 -5.10 -19.73
CA GLU A 176 -0.87 -5.81 -18.74
C GLU A 176 -0.09 -6.17 -17.47
N ILE A 177 -0.82 -6.24 -16.35
CA ILE A 177 -0.38 -6.88 -15.11
C ILE A 177 -1.33 -8.04 -14.84
N ILE A 178 -0.77 -9.23 -14.53
CA ILE A 178 -1.53 -10.41 -14.10
C ILE A 178 -1.09 -10.77 -12.69
N MET A 179 -2.04 -10.84 -11.79
CA MET A 179 -1.84 -11.23 -10.40
C MET A 179 -2.66 -12.47 -10.08
N MET A 180 -2.07 -13.39 -9.33
CA MET A 180 -2.71 -14.63 -8.88
C MET A 180 -2.90 -14.57 -7.37
N LYS A 181 -3.95 -15.21 -6.88
CA LYS A 181 -4.22 -15.34 -5.44
C LYS A 181 -2.98 -15.83 -4.69
N ASN A 182 -2.67 -15.18 -3.57
CA ASN A 182 -1.57 -15.53 -2.69
C ASN A 182 -2.00 -16.57 -1.65
N ASP A 183 -1.51 -17.80 -1.77
CA ASP A 183 -1.83 -18.87 -0.82
C ASP A 183 -1.19 -18.67 0.56
N ASN A 184 -0.21 -17.78 0.67
CA ASN A 184 0.45 -17.41 1.92
C ASN A 184 -0.22 -16.20 2.62
N TYR A 185 -1.21 -15.57 1.99
CA TYR A 185 -1.91 -14.43 2.60
C TYR A 185 -2.74 -14.87 3.80
N TRP A 186 -2.61 -14.16 4.93
CA TRP A 186 -3.29 -14.51 6.18
C TRP A 186 -4.81 -14.61 6.05
N ASN A 187 -5.41 -13.79 5.19
CA ASN A 187 -6.87 -13.73 4.98
C ASN A 187 -7.32 -14.36 3.64
N LYS A 188 -6.54 -15.31 3.13
CA LYS A 188 -6.76 -15.92 1.80
C LYS A 188 -8.15 -16.51 1.59
N ASP A 189 -8.81 -17.02 2.64
CA ASP A 189 -10.13 -17.64 2.52
C ASP A 189 -11.23 -16.63 2.16
N ASN A 190 -10.99 -15.34 2.41
CA ASN A 190 -11.85 -14.25 2.03
C ASN A 190 -11.54 -13.66 0.64
N VAL A 191 -10.43 -14.03 0.02
CA VAL A 191 -10.09 -13.63 -1.35
C VAL A 191 -10.88 -14.50 -2.32
N LYS A 192 -11.85 -13.90 -3.02
CA LYS A 192 -12.83 -14.64 -3.86
C LYS A 192 -12.34 -14.85 -5.29
N SER A 193 -11.71 -13.84 -5.88
CA SER A 193 -11.18 -13.96 -7.24
C SER A 193 -9.85 -14.71 -7.23
N PRO A 194 -9.67 -15.74 -8.08
CA PRO A 194 -8.40 -16.46 -8.15
C PRO A 194 -7.30 -15.68 -8.87
N CYS A 195 -7.70 -14.69 -9.67
CA CYS A 195 -6.80 -13.92 -10.53
C CYS A 195 -7.35 -12.52 -10.76
N ILE A 196 -6.44 -11.55 -10.90
CA ILE A 196 -6.74 -10.20 -11.37
C ILE A 196 -5.90 -9.97 -12.63
N VAL A 197 -6.54 -9.48 -13.69
CA VAL A 197 -5.88 -9.04 -14.91
C VAL A 197 -6.14 -7.54 -15.04
N MET A 198 -5.10 -6.75 -15.09
CA MET A 198 -5.15 -5.30 -15.26
C MET A 198 -4.58 -4.92 -16.63
N PRO A 199 -5.40 -4.79 -17.67
CA PRO A 199 -4.96 -4.24 -18.95
C PRO A 199 -4.61 -2.77 -18.76
N ILE A 200 -3.48 -2.35 -19.31
CA ILE A 200 -3.01 -0.97 -19.23
C ILE A 200 -3.42 -0.25 -20.53
N SER A 201 -4.20 0.82 -20.39
CA SER A 201 -4.58 1.68 -21.53
C SER A 201 -4.65 3.14 -21.09
N GLU A 202 -3.94 4.00 -21.80
CA GLU A 202 -4.00 5.45 -21.59
C GLU A 202 -5.32 6.06 -22.08
N SER A 203 -5.99 5.40 -23.03
CA SER A 203 -7.25 5.87 -23.61
C SER A 203 -8.44 5.53 -22.72
N ALA A 204 -9.04 6.54 -22.10
CA ALA A 204 -10.28 6.39 -21.32
C ALA A 204 -11.43 5.80 -22.15
N ALA A 205 -11.55 6.19 -23.42
CA ALA A 205 -12.55 5.61 -24.33
C ALA A 205 -12.31 4.12 -24.57
N THR A 206 -11.05 3.69 -24.71
CA THR A 206 -10.71 2.26 -24.84
C THR A 206 -11.08 1.50 -23.57
N ARG A 207 -10.83 2.06 -22.37
CA ARG A 207 -11.20 1.44 -21.10
C ARG A 207 -12.73 1.26 -20.99
N VAL A 208 -13.50 2.29 -21.37
CA VAL A 208 -14.98 2.19 -21.40
C VAL A 208 -15.45 1.11 -22.39
N ASN A 209 -14.83 1.02 -23.57
CA ASN A 209 -15.15 -0.04 -24.54
C ASN A 209 -14.86 -1.45 -23.98
N PHE A 210 -13.81 -1.62 -23.17
CA PHE A 210 -13.55 -2.91 -22.50
C PHE A 210 -14.69 -3.26 -21.54
N LEU A 211 -15.20 -2.30 -20.76
CA LEU A 211 -16.33 -2.53 -19.86
C LEU A 211 -17.59 -2.92 -20.65
N GLU A 212 -17.94 -2.17 -21.68
CA GLU A 212 -19.17 -2.39 -22.48
C GLU A 212 -19.13 -3.68 -23.28
N SER A 213 -17.96 -4.12 -23.73
CA SER A 213 -17.78 -5.39 -24.44
C SER A 213 -17.62 -6.60 -23.51
N GLY A 214 -17.62 -6.38 -22.18
CA GLY A 214 -17.40 -7.45 -21.21
C GLY A 214 -15.96 -7.96 -21.13
N ASN A 215 -15.00 -7.19 -21.64
CA ASN A 215 -13.56 -7.49 -21.54
C ASN A 215 -12.92 -6.94 -20.26
N ALA A 216 -13.65 -6.11 -19.50
CA ALA A 216 -13.29 -5.69 -18.16
C ALA A 216 -14.52 -5.71 -17.26
N ASP A 217 -14.34 -6.08 -16.00
CA ASP A 217 -15.38 -6.06 -14.97
C ASP A 217 -15.48 -4.70 -14.28
N ILE A 218 -14.38 -3.97 -14.21
CA ILE A 218 -14.26 -2.67 -13.53
C ILE A 218 -13.40 -1.74 -14.39
N VAL A 219 -13.80 -0.48 -14.46
CA VAL A 219 -13.04 0.60 -15.08
C VAL A 219 -13.14 1.83 -14.20
N ASP A 220 -11.99 2.41 -13.87
CA ASP A 220 -11.89 3.65 -13.11
C ASP A 220 -11.98 4.87 -14.05
N GLU A 221 -12.51 5.98 -13.54
CA GLU A 221 -12.48 7.30 -14.16
C GLU A 221 -12.97 7.31 -15.62
N PRO A 222 -14.24 6.94 -15.90
CA PRO A 222 -14.78 7.07 -17.23
C PRO A 222 -14.86 8.55 -17.63
N PRO A 223 -14.74 8.89 -18.93
CA PRO A 223 -14.96 10.26 -19.39
C PRO A 223 -16.32 10.80 -18.95
N SER A 224 -16.37 12.06 -18.50
CA SER A 224 -17.62 12.69 -18.04
C SER A 224 -18.74 12.64 -19.10
N ALA A 225 -18.38 12.67 -20.38
CA ALA A 225 -19.32 12.53 -21.49
C ALA A 225 -20.01 11.17 -21.54
N ASP A 226 -19.40 10.11 -20.99
CA ASP A 226 -19.93 8.75 -20.98
C ASP A 226 -20.77 8.45 -19.73
N GLU A 227 -20.67 9.25 -18.68
CA GLU A 227 -21.30 8.98 -17.39
C GLU A 227 -22.83 8.76 -17.50
N ALA A 228 -23.53 9.65 -18.22
CA ALA A 228 -24.97 9.54 -18.38
C ALA A 228 -25.34 8.21 -19.07
N ARG A 229 -24.66 7.88 -20.15
CA ARG A 229 -24.86 6.65 -20.91
C ARG A 229 -24.56 5.39 -20.08
N LEU A 230 -23.44 5.38 -19.36
CA LEU A 230 -23.05 4.26 -18.48
C LEU A 230 -24.04 4.09 -17.31
N ARG A 231 -24.60 5.20 -16.81
CA ARG A 231 -25.65 5.19 -15.77
C ARG A 231 -26.93 4.57 -16.30
N ASP A 232 -27.36 4.94 -17.52
CA ASP A 232 -28.56 4.38 -18.16
C ASP A 232 -28.41 2.88 -18.43
N LEU A 233 -27.19 2.42 -18.72
CA LEU A 233 -26.86 1.00 -18.89
C LEU A 233 -26.70 0.24 -17.56
N GLY A 234 -26.78 0.92 -16.40
CA GLY A 234 -26.54 0.31 -15.09
C GLY A 234 -25.08 -0.07 -14.80
N LEU A 235 -24.15 0.44 -15.61
CA LEU A 235 -22.71 0.18 -15.50
C LEU A 235 -21.95 1.24 -14.69
N TYR A 236 -22.63 2.30 -14.22
CA TYR A 236 -22.01 3.40 -13.48
C TYR A 236 -22.39 3.37 -12.00
N LYS A 237 -21.39 3.32 -11.15
CA LYS A 237 -21.58 3.43 -9.70
C LYS A 237 -20.73 4.59 -9.15
N PRO A 238 -21.35 5.70 -8.74
CA PRO A 238 -20.60 6.79 -8.12
C PRO A 238 -20.05 6.33 -6.77
N TYR A 239 -18.76 6.61 -6.54
CA TYR A 239 -18.10 6.39 -5.26
C TYR A 239 -17.70 7.75 -4.68
N PRO A 240 -18.22 8.16 -3.52
CA PRO A 240 -17.82 9.42 -2.92
C PRO A 240 -16.36 9.34 -2.46
N MET A 241 -15.49 10.13 -3.08
CA MET A 241 -14.15 10.38 -2.58
C MET A 241 -14.17 11.60 -1.67
N LEU A 242 -13.73 11.43 -0.42
CA LEU A 242 -13.57 12.52 0.52
C LEU A 242 -12.18 13.15 0.32
N GLY A 243 -12.12 14.41 -0.05
CA GLY A 243 -10.92 15.22 0.15
C GLY A 243 -9.99 15.43 -1.04
N THR A 244 -10.46 15.37 -2.29
CA THR A 244 -9.66 15.87 -3.41
C THR A 244 -10.04 17.32 -3.73
N ILE A 245 -9.10 18.25 -3.57
CA ILE A 245 -9.26 19.65 -3.99
C ILE A 245 -8.39 19.87 -5.22
N TYR A 246 -9.01 20.23 -6.35
CA TYR A 246 -8.29 20.67 -7.52
C TYR A 246 -8.23 22.21 -7.48
N TYR A 247 -7.03 22.76 -7.57
CA TYR A 247 -6.85 24.20 -7.83
C TYR A 247 -6.78 24.41 -9.35
N VAL A 248 -7.57 25.35 -9.83
CA VAL A 248 -7.53 25.82 -11.22
C VAL A 248 -6.76 27.12 -11.29
#